data_4f343dc2e7064076eadc31234b1ebc8a
#
_entry.id   4f343dc2e7064076eadc31234b1ebc8a
#
_cell.length_a   1.000
_cell.length_b   1.000
_cell.length_c   1.000
_cell.angle_alpha   90.00
_cell.angle_beta   90.00
_cell.angle_gamma   90.00
#
_symmetry.space_group_name_H-M   'P 1'
#
loop_
_entity.id
_entity.type
_entity.pdbx_description
1 polymer ?
#
loop_
_entity_poly.entity_id
_entity_poly.type
_entity_poly.pdbx_seq_one_letter_code
_entity_poly.pdbx_strand_id
1 'polypeptide(L)'
;QNTGDVAGKDVVEVFFDPPYTNGGIEKASANLVEFAKTDMLKPGESQVLTIPFAVEDMASFDAKVNKCYVLESGDYTISINADSHNVIDSRVYTVQNDTVYSEDNARSSDQTAAVTQLEFAEGNAEYLSRADGFANYEKATAAPSDYMLPEQEKEAFLNNSNYDPRDYNDENDEMPVTGAKNGIVLEDLKNVDYDDEKWEQLLDELTVDEMNTL
;
A
#
# COMPACT_ATOMS: atom_id res chain seq x y z
N GLN A 1 29.99 -14.63 0.29
CA GLN A 1 31.45 -14.43 0.13
C GLN A 1 31.72 -13.45 -1.00
N ASN A 2 32.65 -12.51 -0.77
CA ASN A 2 33.16 -11.67 -1.85
C ASN A 2 34.15 -12.47 -2.71
N THR A 3 33.76 -12.79 -3.93
CA THR A 3 34.60 -13.53 -4.92
C THR A 3 35.30 -12.60 -5.90
N GLY A 4 35.08 -11.28 -5.80
CA GLY A 4 35.74 -10.27 -6.64
C GLY A 4 37.09 -9.83 -6.08
N ASP A 5 37.76 -8.96 -6.83
CA ASP A 5 39.09 -8.43 -6.50
C ASP A 5 39.06 -7.13 -5.71
N VAL A 6 37.88 -6.56 -5.50
CA VAL A 6 37.67 -5.26 -4.83
C VAL A 6 36.71 -5.44 -3.64
N ALA A 7 36.96 -4.71 -2.55
CA ALA A 7 36.03 -4.68 -1.43
C ALA A 7 34.68 -4.07 -1.84
N GLY A 8 33.58 -4.70 -1.43
CA GLY A 8 32.24 -4.27 -1.79
C GLY A 8 31.17 -4.72 -0.80
N LYS A 9 29.98 -4.19 -0.97
CA LYS A 9 28.74 -4.63 -0.29
C LYS A 9 27.81 -5.22 -1.32
N ASP A 10 26.96 -6.14 -0.85
CA ASP A 10 25.92 -6.75 -1.66
C ASP A 10 24.61 -6.81 -0.87
N VAL A 11 23.50 -7.04 -1.55
CA VAL A 11 22.17 -7.22 -0.94
C VAL A 11 21.77 -8.68 -1.09
N VAL A 12 21.26 -9.27 -0.01
CA VAL A 12 20.61 -10.58 -0.04
C VAL A 12 19.12 -10.34 0.01
N GLU A 13 18.40 -10.77 -1.02
CA GLU A 13 16.97 -10.59 -1.18
C GLU A 13 16.24 -11.92 -0.98
N VAL A 14 15.23 -11.91 -0.11
CA VAL A 14 14.37 -13.06 0.16
C VAL A 14 13.05 -12.87 -0.53
N PHE A 15 12.71 -13.79 -1.42
CA PHE A 15 11.45 -13.82 -2.15
C PHE A 15 10.58 -14.98 -1.71
N PHE A 16 9.29 -14.89 -2.01
CA PHE A 16 8.39 -16.03 -1.94
C PHE A 16 7.52 -16.14 -3.19
N ASP A 17 7.20 -17.39 -3.57
CA ASP A 17 6.17 -17.73 -4.55
C ASP A 17 5.02 -18.40 -3.79
N PRO A 18 3.85 -17.77 -3.70
CA PRO A 18 2.69 -18.29 -3.00
C PRO A 18 1.95 -19.34 -3.84
N PRO A 19 1.13 -20.22 -3.22
CA PRO A 19 0.23 -21.08 -3.98
C PRO A 19 -0.70 -20.23 -4.84
N TYR A 20 -0.88 -20.62 -6.12
CA TYR A 20 -1.74 -19.93 -7.06
C TYR A 20 -2.79 -20.85 -7.64
N THR A 21 -4.05 -20.46 -7.52
CA THR A 21 -5.17 -21.15 -8.15
C THR A 21 -5.76 -20.26 -9.23
N ASN A 22 -5.91 -20.80 -10.44
CA ASN A 22 -6.47 -20.07 -11.57
C ASN A 22 -7.87 -19.54 -11.25
N GLY A 23 -8.07 -18.23 -11.35
CA GLY A 23 -9.31 -17.54 -10.96
C GLY A 23 -9.49 -17.28 -9.46
N GLY A 24 -8.58 -17.72 -8.60
CA GLY A 24 -8.50 -17.40 -7.18
C GLY A 24 -7.94 -16.00 -6.91
N ILE A 25 -7.29 -15.84 -5.74
CA ILE A 25 -6.62 -14.58 -5.39
C ILE A 25 -5.48 -14.30 -6.37
N GLU A 26 -5.49 -13.13 -6.98
CA GLU A 26 -4.44 -12.73 -7.90
C GLU A 26 -3.15 -12.36 -7.15
N LYS A 27 -2.02 -12.89 -7.58
CA LYS A 27 -0.72 -12.72 -6.91
C LYS A 27 0.43 -12.92 -7.87
N ALA A 28 1.53 -12.20 -7.62
CA ALA A 28 2.78 -12.43 -8.34
C ALA A 28 3.43 -13.76 -7.94
N SER A 29 4.26 -14.30 -8.83
CA SER A 29 5.07 -15.51 -8.56
C SER A 29 6.40 -15.18 -7.86
N ALA A 30 6.84 -13.94 -7.86
CA ALA A 30 8.03 -13.50 -7.17
C ALA A 30 7.71 -12.25 -6.37
N ASN A 31 7.64 -12.41 -5.04
CA ASN A 31 7.31 -11.34 -4.11
C ASN A 31 8.50 -11.16 -3.17
N LEU A 32 9.11 -9.98 -3.15
CA LEU A 32 10.15 -9.65 -2.18
C LEU A 32 9.52 -9.50 -0.80
N VAL A 33 9.96 -10.29 0.16
CA VAL A 33 9.43 -10.24 1.53
C VAL A 33 10.37 -9.52 2.48
N GLU A 34 11.69 -9.70 2.31
CA GLU A 34 12.67 -9.06 3.17
C GLU A 34 14.03 -9.02 2.46
N PHE A 35 14.92 -8.15 2.91
CA PHE A 35 16.28 -8.07 2.41
C PHE A 35 17.26 -7.56 3.49
N ALA A 36 18.52 -7.89 3.31
CA ALA A 36 19.59 -7.34 4.14
C ALA A 36 20.85 -7.05 3.33
N LYS A 37 21.52 -5.99 3.69
CA LYS A 37 22.79 -5.59 3.06
C LYS A 37 23.98 -6.08 3.86
N THR A 38 25.00 -6.60 3.17
CA THR A 38 26.24 -7.01 3.82
C THR A 38 27.05 -5.80 4.32
N ASP A 39 27.94 -6.04 5.26
CA ASP A 39 29.03 -5.13 5.53
C ASP A 39 29.96 -5.01 4.31
N MET A 40 30.96 -4.13 4.41
CA MET A 40 32.03 -4.04 3.42
C MET A 40 32.92 -5.27 3.53
N LEU A 41 32.80 -6.18 2.56
CA LEU A 41 33.59 -7.42 2.52
C LEU A 41 34.80 -7.24 1.61
N LYS A 42 36.00 -7.52 2.12
CA LYS A 42 37.21 -7.59 1.31
C LYS A 42 37.19 -8.85 0.43
N PRO A 43 38.02 -8.90 -0.62
CA PRO A 43 38.20 -10.13 -1.42
C PRO A 43 38.43 -11.36 -0.52
N GLY A 44 37.63 -12.40 -0.74
CA GLY A 44 37.64 -13.64 0.04
C GLY A 44 36.90 -13.62 1.37
N GLU A 45 36.49 -12.47 1.89
CA GLU A 45 35.72 -12.38 3.14
C GLU A 45 34.28 -12.88 2.92
N SER A 46 33.71 -13.44 4.00
CA SER A 46 32.35 -13.95 4.03
C SER A 46 31.61 -13.39 5.25
N GLN A 47 30.30 -13.22 5.10
CA GLN A 47 29.37 -12.87 6.16
C GLN A 47 28.14 -13.79 6.12
N VAL A 48 27.62 -14.12 7.28
CA VAL A 48 26.32 -14.78 7.41
C VAL A 48 25.31 -13.71 7.87
N LEU A 49 24.19 -13.60 7.14
CA LEU A 49 23.09 -12.73 7.50
C LEU A 49 21.92 -13.56 8.02
N THR A 50 21.27 -13.08 9.07
CA THR A 50 19.97 -13.59 9.53
C THR A 50 18.92 -12.58 9.14
N ILE A 51 17.97 -13.00 8.31
CA ILE A 51 16.94 -12.14 7.72
C ILE A 51 15.57 -12.67 8.17
N PRO A 52 15.03 -12.21 9.32
CA PRO A 52 13.73 -12.64 9.80
C PRO A 52 12.60 -11.89 9.09
N PHE A 53 11.50 -12.58 8.82
CA PHE A 53 10.23 -11.99 8.38
C PHE A 53 9.06 -12.76 8.98
N ALA A 54 7.89 -12.14 9.08
CA ALA A 54 6.71 -12.78 9.62
C ALA A 54 5.97 -13.58 8.53
N VAL A 55 5.37 -14.71 8.90
CA VAL A 55 4.59 -15.54 7.95
C VAL A 55 3.42 -14.75 7.36
N GLU A 56 2.83 -13.86 8.13
CA GLU A 56 1.75 -12.97 7.69
C GLU A 56 2.14 -11.98 6.59
N ASP A 57 3.44 -11.69 6.43
CA ASP A 57 3.95 -10.83 5.36
C ASP A 57 3.82 -11.49 3.97
N MET A 58 3.59 -12.82 3.95
CA MET A 58 3.32 -13.56 2.71
C MET A 58 1.84 -13.57 2.31
N ALA A 59 0.95 -12.92 3.06
CA ALA A 59 -0.46 -12.81 2.72
C ALA A 59 -0.66 -11.99 1.44
N SER A 60 -1.66 -12.36 0.64
CA SER A 60 -2.06 -11.67 -0.59
C SER A 60 -3.41 -11.00 -0.42
N PHE A 61 -3.61 -9.83 -1.04
CA PHE A 61 -4.88 -9.11 -0.94
C PHE A 61 -5.95 -9.76 -1.83
N ASP A 62 -7.04 -10.22 -1.23
CA ASP A 62 -8.20 -10.74 -1.94
C ASP A 62 -9.19 -9.63 -2.26
N ALA A 63 -9.08 -9.07 -3.45
CA ALA A 63 -9.95 -7.98 -3.89
C ALA A 63 -11.38 -8.42 -4.20
N LYS A 64 -11.67 -9.72 -4.36
CA LYS A 64 -12.95 -10.21 -4.87
C LYS A 64 -13.90 -10.71 -3.78
N VAL A 65 -13.40 -11.50 -2.83
CA VAL A 65 -14.23 -12.23 -1.88
C VAL A 65 -14.09 -11.64 -0.47
N ASN A 66 -12.89 -11.69 0.11
CA ASN A 66 -12.66 -11.26 1.49
C ASN A 66 -12.45 -9.76 1.64
N LYS A 67 -12.06 -9.08 0.56
CA LYS A 67 -11.75 -7.64 0.53
C LYS A 67 -10.67 -7.22 1.54
N CYS A 68 -9.78 -8.15 1.88
CA CYS A 68 -8.68 -7.97 2.83
C CYS A 68 -7.53 -8.93 2.50
N TYR A 69 -6.45 -8.90 3.28
CA TYR A 69 -5.35 -9.85 3.11
C TYR A 69 -5.73 -11.26 3.55
N VAL A 70 -5.31 -12.25 2.79
CA VAL A 70 -5.48 -13.67 3.07
C VAL A 70 -4.15 -14.39 2.91
N LEU A 71 -3.74 -15.13 3.94
CA LEU A 71 -2.67 -16.10 3.85
C LEU A 71 -3.34 -17.45 3.54
N GLU A 72 -3.25 -17.91 2.28
CA GLU A 72 -3.86 -19.18 1.88
C GLU A 72 -3.02 -20.37 2.35
N SER A 73 -3.67 -21.45 2.67
CA SER A 73 -3.00 -22.74 2.93
C SER A 73 -2.35 -23.29 1.65
N GLY A 74 -1.22 -23.95 1.81
CA GLY A 74 -0.48 -24.53 0.71
C GLY A 74 1.02 -24.32 0.82
N ASP A 75 1.73 -24.70 -0.22
CA ASP A 75 3.18 -24.61 -0.28
C ASP A 75 3.63 -23.27 -0.83
N TYR A 76 4.46 -22.61 -0.05
CA TYR A 76 5.14 -21.36 -0.41
C TYR A 76 6.60 -21.68 -0.70
N THR A 77 7.10 -21.31 -1.87
CA THR A 77 8.52 -21.44 -2.16
C THR A 77 9.26 -20.20 -1.69
N ILE A 78 10.01 -20.31 -0.61
CA ILE A 78 10.88 -19.24 -0.12
C ILE A 78 12.22 -19.36 -0.84
N SER A 79 12.69 -18.27 -1.42
CA SER A 79 13.93 -18.28 -2.21
C SER A 79 14.84 -17.10 -1.90
N ILE A 80 16.13 -17.33 -2.12
CA ILE A 80 17.14 -16.27 -2.21
C ILE A 80 17.41 -16.07 -3.70
N ASN A 81 17.22 -14.85 -4.15
CA ASN A 81 17.34 -14.52 -5.55
C ASN A 81 18.46 -13.51 -5.80
N ALA A 82 18.99 -13.51 -7.02
CA ALA A 82 19.85 -12.45 -7.52
C ALA A 82 19.04 -11.26 -8.06
N ASP A 83 17.81 -11.52 -8.48
CA ASP A 83 16.77 -10.57 -8.90
C ASP A 83 15.44 -11.31 -8.95
N SER A 84 14.36 -10.65 -9.38
CA SER A 84 13.00 -11.23 -9.42
C SER A 84 12.84 -12.46 -10.33
N HIS A 85 13.83 -12.79 -11.16
CA HIS A 85 13.78 -13.89 -12.12
C HIS A 85 14.82 -14.98 -11.88
N ASN A 86 15.91 -14.66 -11.17
CA ASN A 86 17.06 -15.55 -11.02
C ASN A 86 17.18 -16.08 -9.59
N VAL A 87 16.61 -17.24 -9.35
CA VAL A 87 16.66 -17.97 -8.07
C VAL A 87 18.04 -18.56 -7.86
N ILE A 88 18.67 -18.31 -6.71
CA ILE A 88 19.96 -18.88 -6.28
C ILE A 88 19.74 -20.16 -5.49
N ASP A 89 18.85 -20.15 -4.50
CA ASP A 89 18.47 -21.30 -3.67
C ASP A 89 17.04 -21.12 -3.20
N SER A 90 16.37 -22.24 -2.87
CA SER A 90 14.98 -22.20 -2.40
C SER A 90 14.65 -23.33 -1.44
N ARG A 91 13.61 -23.10 -0.62
CA ARG A 91 13.00 -24.08 0.29
C ARG A 91 11.49 -23.91 0.29
N VAL A 92 10.79 -25.01 0.52
CA VAL A 92 9.33 -24.99 0.68
C VAL A 92 8.96 -24.77 2.13
N TYR A 93 8.01 -23.87 2.34
CA TYR A 93 7.32 -23.67 3.62
C TYR A 93 5.83 -23.93 3.43
N THR A 94 5.26 -24.85 4.21
CA THR A 94 3.84 -25.23 4.08
C THR A 94 2.98 -24.49 5.12
N VAL A 95 2.03 -23.70 4.66
CA VAL A 95 0.97 -23.10 5.49
C VAL A 95 -0.17 -24.11 5.61
N GLN A 96 -0.57 -24.45 6.84
CA GLN A 96 -1.53 -25.53 7.08
C GLN A 96 -2.97 -25.11 6.90
N ASN A 97 -3.32 -23.86 7.25
CA ASN A 97 -4.69 -23.37 7.22
C ASN A 97 -4.72 -21.93 6.68
N ASP A 98 -5.82 -21.58 6.03
CA ASP A 98 -6.05 -20.21 5.61
C ASP A 98 -6.18 -19.29 6.84
N THR A 99 -5.64 -18.08 6.71
CA THR A 99 -5.81 -17.01 7.68
C THR A 99 -6.33 -15.77 6.96
N VAL A 100 -7.49 -15.27 7.38
CA VAL A 100 -8.08 -14.04 6.87
C VAL A 100 -7.75 -12.89 7.82
N TYR A 101 -7.13 -11.84 7.31
CA TYR A 101 -6.75 -10.65 8.07
C TYR A 101 -7.78 -9.55 7.88
N SER A 102 -8.91 -9.69 8.58
CA SER A 102 -10.03 -8.75 8.59
C SER A 102 -9.83 -7.62 9.61
N GLU A 103 -10.83 -6.74 9.74
CA GLU A 103 -10.82 -5.67 10.75
C GLU A 103 -10.64 -6.21 12.19
N ASP A 104 -11.22 -7.40 12.49
CA ASP A 104 -11.10 -8.03 13.80
C ASP A 104 -9.82 -8.85 13.98
N ASN A 105 -9.05 -9.05 12.93
CA ASN A 105 -7.83 -9.86 12.91
C ASN A 105 -6.80 -9.25 11.96
N ALA A 106 -6.33 -8.05 12.26
CA ALA A 106 -5.31 -7.37 11.46
C ALA A 106 -3.95 -8.07 11.55
N ARG A 107 -3.10 -7.95 10.53
CA ARG A 107 -1.70 -8.37 10.62
C ARG A 107 -0.98 -7.53 11.66
N SER A 108 0.03 -8.08 12.31
CA SER A 108 0.77 -7.38 13.36
C SER A 108 1.50 -6.13 12.86
N SER A 109 1.82 -6.08 11.58
CA SER A 109 2.44 -4.92 10.91
C SER A 109 1.47 -3.81 10.54
N ASP A 110 0.15 -4.08 10.52
CA ASP A 110 -0.87 -3.13 10.13
C ASP A 110 -1.36 -2.35 11.38
N GLN A 111 -1.22 -1.03 11.36
CA GLN A 111 -1.81 -0.17 12.41
C GLN A 111 -3.35 -0.17 12.35
N THR A 112 -3.88 -0.31 11.14
CA THR A 112 -5.30 -0.47 10.85
C THR A 112 -5.43 -1.58 9.83
N ALA A 113 -6.44 -2.46 9.99
CA ALA A 113 -6.66 -3.55 9.04
C ALA A 113 -6.78 -3.01 7.60
N ALA A 114 -6.04 -3.62 6.68
CA ALA A 114 -6.10 -3.28 5.27
C ALA A 114 -7.36 -3.92 4.66
N VAL A 115 -8.42 -3.13 4.53
CA VAL A 115 -9.69 -3.54 3.92
C VAL A 115 -10.04 -2.62 2.75
N THR A 116 -10.83 -3.13 1.80
CA THR A 116 -11.25 -2.33 0.65
C THR A 116 -12.24 -1.23 1.09
N GLN A 117 -11.86 0.02 0.94
CA GLN A 117 -12.69 1.18 1.26
C GLN A 117 -13.05 2.00 0.02
N LEU A 118 -12.32 1.84 -1.09
CA LEU A 118 -12.43 2.66 -2.29
C LEU A 118 -12.99 1.88 -3.48
N GLU A 119 -13.76 0.82 -3.25
CA GLU A 119 -14.35 -0.01 -4.31
C GLU A 119 -15.21 0.80 -5.29
N PHE A 120 -15.89 1.84 -4.78
CA PHE A 120 -16.68 2.75 -5.62
C PHE A 120 -15.86 3.53 -6.66
N ALA A 121 -14.56 3.68 -6.43
CA ALA A 121 -13.64 4.40 -7.31
C ALA A 121 -12.87 3.49 -8.28
N GLU A 122 -13.04 2.17 -8.18
CA GLU A 122 -12.30 1.19 -8.99
C GLU A 122 -12.62 1.30 -10.49
N GLY A 123 -13.84 1.67 -10.85
CA GLY A 123 -14.27 1.80 -12.22
C GLY A 123 -14.26 0.48 -12.99
N ASN A 124 -13.92 0.54 -14.28
CA ASN A 124 -13.90 -0.62 -15.19
C ASN A 124 -12.47 -1.03 -15.60
N ALA A 125 -11.47 -0.75 -14.77
CA ALA A 125 -10.09 -1.11 -15.07
C ALA A 125 -9.93 -2.63 -15.18
N GLU A 126 -9.27 -3.07 -16.25
CA GLU A 126 -8.87 -4.47 -16.40
C GLU A 126 -7.44 -4.65 -15.89
N TYR A 127 -7.31 -5.36 -14.77
CA TYR A 127 -6.01 -5.65 -14.18
C TYR A 127 -5.38 -6.88 -14.81
N LEU A 128 -4.07 -6.85 -15.01
CA LEU A 128 -3.31 -8.00 -15.50
C LEU A 128 -3.49 -9.20 -14.55
N SER A 129 -3.81 -10.36 -15.13
CA SER A 129 -4.01 -11.60 -14.38
C SER A 129 -3.07 -12.70 -14.87
N ARG A 130 -2.56 -13.52 -13.93
CA ARG A 130 -1.82 -14.76 -14.26
C ARG A 130 -2.74 -15.87 -14.79
N ALA A 131 -4.04 -15.72 -14.66
CA ALA A 131 -5.01 -16.71 -15.10
C ALA A 131 -4.78 -17.08 -16.57
N ASP A 132 -4.86 -18.39 -16.85
CA ASP A 132 -4.69 -18.96 -18.19
C ASP A 132 -3.40 -18.49 -18.91
N GLY A 133 -2.31 -18.31 -18.14
CA GLY A 133 -1.03 -17.90 -18.67
C GLY A 133 -0.99 -16.48 -19.20
N PHE A 134 -1.59 -15.54 -18.46
CA PHE A 134 -1.72 -14.13 -18.84
C PHE A 134 -2.59 -13.91 -20.10
N ALA A 135 -3.67 -14.68 -20.23
CA ALA A 135 -4.56 -14.59 -21.39
C ALA A 135 -5.15 -13.20 -21.64
N ASN A 136 -5.21 -12.35 -20.62
CA ASN A 136 -5.70 -10.97 -20.72
C ASN A 136 -4.61 -9.92 -20.95
N TYR A 137 -3.36 -10.36 -21.22
CA TYR A 137 -2.22 -9.43 -21.30
C TYR A 137 -2.45 -8.28 -22.29
N GLU A 138 -2.88 -8.59 -23.51
CA GLU A 138 -3.11 -7.57 -24.56
C GLU A 138 -4.18 -6.56 -24.12
N LYS A 139 -5.26 -7.03 -23.49
CA LYS A 139 -6.35 -6.17 -23.04
C LYS A 139 -5.97 -5.31 -21.83
N ALA A 140 -5.31 -5.93 -20.84
CA ALA A 140 -4.90 -5.25 -19.61
C ALA A 140 -3.76 -4.23 -19.82
N THR A 141 -2.98 -4.39 -20.90
CA THR A 141 -1.86 -3.47 -21.22
C THR A 141 -2.14 -2.57 -22.43
N ALA A 142 -3.33 -2.69 -23.02
CA ALA A 142 -3.71 -1.84 -24.16
C ALA A 142 -3.74 -0.36 -23.77
N ALA A 143 -3.12 0.48 -24.59
CA ALA A 143 -3.29 1.90 -24.44
C ALA A 143 -4.75 2.28 -24.70
N PRO A 144 -5.28 3.31 -24.03
CA PRO A 144 -6.61 3.84 -24.35
C PRO A 144 -6.73 4.15 -25.84
N SER A 145 -7.87 3.81 -26.45
CA SER A 145 -8.12 4.07 -27.87
C SER A 145 -8.20 5.55 -28.18
N ASP A 146 -8.61 6.34 -27.20
CA ASP A 146 -8.52 7.79 -27.19
C ASP A 146 -8.27 8.28 -25.75
N TYR A 147 -7.90 9.55 -25.63
CA TYR A 147 -7.67 10.21 -24.33
C TYR A 147 -8.73 11.28 -24.05
N MET A 148 -9.85 11.19 -24.74
CA MET A 148 -10.96 12.13 -24.56
C MET A 148 -11.84 11.67 -23.41
N LEU A 149 -12.29 12.62 -22.62
CA LEU A 149 -13.28 12.35 -21.58
C LEU A 149 -14.59 11.91 -22.26
N PRO A 150 -15.24 10.80 -21.82
CA PRO A 150 -16.56 10.44 -22.30
C PRO A 150 -17.54 11.61 -22.22
N GLU A 151 -18.42 11.78 -23.21
CA GLU A 151 -19.29 12.97 -23.28
C GLU A 151 -20.16 13.12 -22.03
N GLN A 152 -20.61 12.02 -21.44
CA GLN A 152 -21.39 12.04 -20.21
C GLN A 152 -20.58 12.58 -19.01
N GLU A 153 -19.31 12.19 -18.88
CA GLU A 153 -18.43 12.67 -17.82
C GLU A 153 -18.01 14.11 -18.07
N LYS A 154 -17.83 14.48 -19.35
CA LYS A 154 -17.55 15.86 -19.75
C LYS A 154 -18.71 16.79 -19.40
N GLU A 155 -19.95 16.36 -19.65
CA GLU A 155 -21.16 17.12 -19.25
C GLU A 155 -21.24 17.28 -17.74
N ALA A 156 -20.99 16.21 -16.98
CA ALA A 156 -20.95 16.26 -15.52
C ALA A 156 -19.84 17.21 -15.02
N PHE A 157 -18.68 17.19 -15.66
CA PHE A 157 -17.56 18.07 -15.33
C PHE A 157 -17.86 19.55 -15.66
N LEU A 158 -18.52 19.81 -16.78
CA LEU A 158 -18.93 21.16 -17.16
C LEU A 158 -20.04 21.71 -16.26
N ASN A 159 -20.90 20.83 -15.76
CA ASN A 159 -21.96 21.21 -14.83
C ASN A 159 -21.44 21.50 -13.40
N ASN A 160 -20.20 21.11 -13.09
CA ASN A 160 -19.56 21.45 -11.81
C ASN A 160 -19.30 22.97 -11.66
N SER A 161 -19.40 23.74 -12.73
CA SER A 161 -19.33 25.21 -12.69
C SER A 161 -20.58 25.87 -12.11
N ASN A 162 -21.62 25.09 -11.85
CA ASN A 162 -22.89 25.58 -11.27
C ASN A 162 -22.96 25.39 -9.75
N TYR A 163 -21.82 25.10 -9.10
CA TYR A 163 -21.77 25.07 -7.64
C TYR A 163 -22.11 26.45 -7.09
N ASP A 164 -23.26 26.54 -6.45
CA ASP A 164 -23.63 27.73 -5.68
C ASP A 164 -23.43 27.40 -4.19
N PRO A 165 -22.45 28.02 -3.51
CA PRO A 165 -22.21 27.75 -2.11
C PRO A 165 -23.44 28.05 -1.24
N ARG A 166 -24.37 28.88 -1.70
CA ARG A 166 -25.61 29.20 -0.98
C ARG A 166 -26.57 28.01 -0.90
N ASP A 167 -26.51 27.06 -1.84
CA ASP A 167 -27.33 25.84 -1.83
C ASP A 167 -26.92 24.88 -0.69
N TYR A 168 -25.73 25.06 -0.14
CA TYR A 168 -25.12 24.20 0.90
C TYR A 168 -24.91 24.98 2.20
N ASN A 169 -25.35 26.24 2.26
CA ASN A 169 -25.21 27.05 3.46
C ASN A 169 -26.33 26.70 4.43
N ASP A 170 -25.98 26.21 5.60
CA ASP A 170 -26.92 26.09 6.73
C ASP A 170 -26.95 27.41 7.48
N GLU A 171 -28.14 28.04 7.56
CA GLU A 171 -28.32 29.29 8.28
C GLU A 171 -28.08 29.17 9.80
N ASN A 172 -27.99 27.92 10.29
CA ASN A 172 -27.73 27.63 11.71
C ASN A 172 -26.24 27.31 11.96
N ASP A 173 -25.41 27.26 10.91
CA ASP A 173 -23.98 27.03 11.07
C ASP A 173 -23.36 28.23 11.78
N GLU A 174 -22.70 27.95 12.88
CA GLU A 174 -21.89 28.95 13.59
C GLU A 174 -20.58 29.16 12.81
N MET A 175 -20.24 30.43 12.63
CA MET A 175 -18.96 30.79 12.03
C MET A 175 -17.81 30.28 12.91
N PRO A 176 -16.78 29.62 12.34
CA PRO A 176 -15.65 29.20 13.14
C PRO A 176 -14.91 30.37 13.74
N VAL A 177 -14.35 30.15 14.90
CA VAL A 177 -13.47 31.16 15.54
C VAL A 177 -12.20 31.26 14.71
N THR A 178 -11.74 32.47 14.42
CA THR A 178 -10.53 32.73 13.67
C THR A 178 -9.68 33.84 14.26
N GLY A 179 -8.38 33.75 14.19
CA GLY A 179 -7.44 34.74 14.65
C GLY A 179 -7.42 34.91 16.19
N ALA A 180 -7.79 33.87 16.93
CA ALA A 180 -7.65 33.83 18.39
C ALA A 180 -6.18 34.00 18.80
N LYS A 181 -5.94 34.29 20.07
CA LYS A 181 -4.58 34.45 20.62
C LYS A 181 -4.38 33.50 21.81
N ASN A 182 -4.50 32.20 21.54
CA ASN A 182 -4.35 31.19 22.56
C ASN A 182 -2.86 30.90 22.87
N GLY A 183 -1.95 31.29 21.97
CA GLY A 183 -0.50 31.14 22.13
C GLY A 183 -0.02 29.72 21.98
N ILE A 184 -0.75 28.91 21.22
CA ILE A 184 -0.41 27.51 20.96
C ILE A 184 0.40 27.43 19.67
N VAL A 185 1.50 26.70 19.70
CA VAL A 185 2.29 26.40 18.50
C VAL A 185 2.23 24.91 18.22
N LEU A 186 2.40 24.53 16.97
CA LEU A 186 2.34 23.11 16.54
C LEU A 186 3.31 22.20 17.34
N GLU A 187 4.41 22.74 17.84
CA GLU A 187 5.37 22.00 18.67
C GLU A 187 4.77 21.60 20.03
N ASP A 188 3.84 22.37 20.57
CA ASP A 188 3.15 22.09 21.83
C ASP A 188 2.20 20.90 21.72
N LEU A 189 1.84 20.53 20.48
CA LEU A 189 0.94 19.40 20.18
C LEU A 189 1.69 18.08 19.92
N LYS A 190 2.99 18.09 20.03
CA LYS A 190 3.78 16.86 19.88
C LYS A 190 3.45 15.85 20.98
N ASN A 191 2.97 14.67 20.59
CA ASN A 191 2.48 13.58 21.45
C ASN A 191 1.21 13.95 22.27
N VAL A 192 0.45 14.91 21.84
CA VAL A 192 -0.88 15.20 22.37
C VAL A 192 -1.90 14.31 21.66
N ASP A 193 -2.88 13.78 22.41
CA ASP A 193 -3.93 12.94 21.84
C ASP A 193 -4.72 13.71 20.77
N TYR A 194 -5.22 12.98 19.76
CA TYR A 194 -5.95 13.56 18.63
C TYR A 194 -7.21 14.33 19.07
N ASP A 195 -7.88 13.88 20.12
CA ASP A 195 -9.12 14.50 20.66
C ASP A 195 -8.84 15.55 21.75
N ASP A 196 -7.59 15.99 21.93
CA ASP A 196 -7.26 17.04 22.91
C ASP A 196 -7.74 18.42 22.43
N GLU A 197 -8.38 19.19 23.32
CA GLU A 197 -8.91 20.52 23.04
C GLU A 197 -7.86 21.53 22.52
N LYS A 198 -6.59 21.25 22.71
CA LYS A 198 -5.50 22.09 22.19
C LYS A 198 -5.47 22.16 20.66
N TRP A 199 -5.95 21.13 19.98
CA TRP A 199 -6.05 21.13 18.52
C TRP A 199 -7.04 22.20 18.07
N GLU A 200 -8.23 22.26 18.67
CA GLU A 200 -9.22 23.29 18.40
C GLU A 200 -8.66 24.69 18.72
N GLN A 201 -7.98 24.83 19.85
CA GLN A 201 -7.36 26.11 20.25
C GLN A 201 -6.30 26.59 19.26
N LEU A 202 -5.53 25.68 18.63
CA LEU A 202 -4.59 26.02 17.56
C LEU A 202 -5.33 26.40 16.27
N LEU A 203 -6.38 25.67 15.90
CA LEU A 203 -7.19 25.96 14.72
C LEU A 203 -7.87 27.33 14.83
N ASP A 204 -8.36 27.69 16.01
CA ASP A 204 -8.97 29.01 16.30
C ASP A 204 -7.99 30.17 16.07
N GLU A 205 -6.68 29.94 16.16
CA GLU A 205 -5.66 30.98 15.91
C GLU A 205 -5.48 31.30 14.43
N LEU A 206 -5.83 30.38 13.54
CA LEU A 206 -5.67 30.58 12.10
C LEU A 206 -6.56 31.74 11.63
N THR A 207 -5.98 32.59 10.83
CA THR A 207 -6.74 33.60 10.10
C THR A 207 -7.33 33.03 8.83
N VAL A 208 -8.38 33.66 8.29
CA VAL A 208 -8.98 33.25 7.00
C VAL A 208 -7.93 33.25 5.87
N ASP A 209 -7.01 34.21 5.88
CA ASP A 209 -5.96 34.30 4.86
C ASP A 209 -4.97 33.13 4.97
N GLU A 210 -4.62 32.71 6.19
CA GLU A 210 -3.78 31.55 6.43
C GLU A 210 -4.46 30.26 5.99
N MET A 211 -5.73 30.06 6.35
CA MET A 211 -6.53 28.90 5.90
C MET A 211 -6.67 28.83 4.38
N ASN A 212 -6.75 29.95 3.69
CA ASN A 212 -6.80 30.00 2.22
C ASN A 212 -5.44 29.70 1.56
N THR A 213 -4.36 29.71 2.34
CA THR A 213 -2.99 29.49 1.82
C THR A 213 -2.53 28.04 2.01
N LEU A 214 -3.16 27.29 2.94
CA LEU A 214 -2.90 25.88 3.21
C LEU A 214 -3.52 25.01 2.13
#